data_e55519ec185bacf1b6df3592f6a2c70d
#
_entry.id   e55519ec185bacf1b6df3592f6a2c70d
#
_cell.length_a   1.000
_cell.length_b   1.000
_cell.length_c   1.000
_cell.angle_alpha   90.00
_cell.angle_beta   90.00
_cell.angle_gamma   90.00
#
_symmetry.space_group_name_H-M   'P 1'
#
loop_
_entity.id
_entity.type
_entity.pdbx_description
1 polymer ?
#
loop_
_entity_poly.entity_id
_entity_poly.type
_entity_poly.pdbx_seq_one_letter_code
_entity_poly.pdbx_strand_id
1 'polypeptide(L)'
;VKEAPESANGIIDCNHWFNPKDKRSAELKKRVEAQGQFFSYEVFMTYTAMMLLADAIERAKSPDRAAITDALASSKFANHIMPYGPTQFVNGQNMGAQPLMTQVTKGDIKVIVPRDYREVEPVFPLKG
;
A
#
# COMPACT_ATOMS: atom_id res chain seq x y z
N VAL A 1 -5.01 14.17 10.19
CA VAL A 1 -5.75 14.84 9.11
C VAL A 1 -7.22 15.03 9.50
N LYS A 2 -7.91 13.99 10.00
CA LYS A 2 -9.35 14.08 10.37
C LYS A 2 -9.64 15.12 11.45
N GLU A 3 -8.75 15.29 12.42
CA GLU A 3 -8.96 16.18 13.58
C GLU A 3 -8.59 17.65 13.29
N ALA A 4 -7.68 17.89 12.35
CA ALA A 4 -7.24 19.22 11.95
C ALA A 4 -6.96 19.29 10.45
N PRO A 5 -7.98 19.21 9.60
CA PRO A 5 -7.79 19.07 8.15
C PRO A 5 -7.15 20.32 7.52
N GLU A 6 -7.44 21.51 8.02
CA GLU A 6 -6.88 22.75 7.48
C GLU A 6 -5.40 22.91 7.89
N SER A 7 -5.07 22.64 9.14
CA SER A 7 -3.70 22.73 9.65
C SER A 7 -2.77 21.67 9.07
N ALA A 8 -3.30 20.55 8.60
CA ALA A 8 -2.55 19.48 7.99
C ALA A 8 -2.28 19.70 6.49
N ASN A 9 -2.94 20.67 5.84
CA ASN A 9 -2.74 20.92 4.41
C ASN A 9 -1.28 21.27 4.11
N GLY A 10 -0.77 20.62 3.06
CA GLY A 10 0.60 20.82 2.62
C GLY A 10 1.62 19.89 3.29
N ILE A 11 1.30 19.23 4.40
CA ILE A 11 2.21 18.25 5.03
C ILE A 11 2.57 17.19 4.00
N ILE A 12 3.87 16.91 3.92
CA ILE A 12 4.44 15.87 3.06
C ILE A 12 4.95 14.75 3.94
N ASP A 13 4.66 13.52 3.54
CA ASP A 13 5.13 12.31 4.19
C ASP A 13 5.72 11.34 3.17
N CYS A 14 6.67 10.54 3.61
CA CYS A 14 7.25 9.44 2.83
C CYS A 14 6.98 8.14 3.57
N ASN A 15 6.06 7.34 3.04
CA ASN A 15 5.63 6.13 3.72
C ASN A 15 5.17 5.06 2.72
N HIS A 16 4.87 3.86 3.24
CA HIS A 16 4.14 2.86 2.48
C HIS A 16 2.72 3.35 2.19
N TRP A 17 2.25 3.09 0.99
CA TRP A 17 0.91 3.46 0.56
C TRP A 17 0.34 2.39 -0.37
N PHE A 18 -0.93 2.45 -0.68
CA PHE A 18 -1.57 1.60 -1.68
C PHE A 18 -1.50 2.23 -3.07
N ASN A 19 -1.73 1.44 -4.11
CA ASN A 19 -1.85 1.97 -5.47
C ASN A 19 -3.21 2.67 -5.66
N PRO A 20 -3.26 4.01 -5.74
CA PRO A 20 -4.53 4.72 -5.86
C PRO A 20 -5.22 4.53 -7.23
N LYS A 21 -4.50 4.01 -8.21
CA LYS A 21 -5.02 3.71 -9.57
C LYS A 21 -5.59 2.29 -9.69
N ASP A 22 -5.39 1.43 -8.70
CA ASP A 22 -5.98 0.09 -8.67
C ASP A 22 -7.41 0.15 -8.13
N LYS A 23 -8.37 -0.31 -8.93
CA LYS A 23 -9.79 -0.32 -8.55
C LYS A 23 -10.06 -1.11 -7.26
N ARG A 24 -9.28 -2.16 -6.99
CA ARG A 24 -9.39 -2.96 -5.76
C ARG A 24 -9.02 -2.14 -4.52
N SER A 25 -8.05 -1.22 -4.63
CA SER A 25 -7.70 -0.31 -3.55
C SER A 25 -8.87 0.61 -3.18
N ALA A 26 -9.54 1.18 -4.18
CA ALA A 26 -10.69 2.05 -3.97
C ALA A 26 -11.87 1.27 -3.36
N GLU A 27 -12.12 0.05 -3.82
CA GLU A 27 -13.18 -0.81 -3.28
C GLU A 27 -12.88 -1.23 -1.83
N LEU A 28 -11.65 -1.65 -1.53
CA LEU A 28 -11.24 -1.99 -0.17
C LEU A 28 -11.40 -0.79 0.77
N LYS A 29 -10.93 0.39 0.34
CA LYS A 29 -11.08 1.63 1.10
C LYS A 29 -12.55 1.90 1.43
N LYS A 30 -13.43 1.86 0.43
CA LYS A 30 -14.87 2.06 0.61
C LYS A 30 -15.49 1.08 1.61
N ARG A 31 -15.10 -0.20 1.54
CA ARG A 31 -15.61 -1.24 2.47
C ARG A 31 -15.16 -1.00 3.90
N VAL A 32 -13.90 -0.60 4.11
CA VAL A 32 -13.35 -0.31 5.44
C VAL A 32 -14.01 0.93 6.05
N GLU A 33 -14.13 2.00 5.26
CA GLU A 33 -14.76 3.25 5.70
C GLU A 33 -16.26 3.08 5.98
N ALA A 34 -16.96 2.22 5.25
CA ALA A 34 -18.37 1.89 5.50
C ALA A 34 -18.58 1.19 6.87
N GLN A 35 -17.53 0.60 7.44
CA GLN A 35 -17.54 0.03 8.78
C GLN A 35 -17.10 1.02 9.86
N GLY A 36 -16.96 2.31 9.53
CA GLY A 36 -16.49 3.35 10.43
C GLY A 36 -15.00 3.27 10.77
N GLN A 37 -14.23 2.45 10.05
CA GLN A 37 -12.80 2.29 10.27
C GLN A 37 -11.98 3.25 9.39
N PHE A 38 -10.80 3.61 9.86
CA PHE A 38 -9.86 4.39 9.08
C PHE A 38 -9.08 3.49 8.13
N PHE A 39 -8.94 3.90 6.87
CA PHE A 39 -8.13 3.18 5.89
C PHE A 39 -6.65 3.56 6.04
N SER A 40 -5.98 2.87 6.95
CA SER A 40 -4.59 3.11 7.31
C SER A 40 -3.63 2.16 6.59
N TYR A 41 -2.32 2.40 6.75
CA TYR A 41 -1.30 1.54 6.16
C TYR A 41 -1.37 0.10 6.70
N GLU A 42 -1.79 -0.11 7.93
CA GLU A 42 -1.98 -1.46 8.49
C GLU A 42 -3.01 -2.25 7.70
N VAL A 43 -4.10 -1.60 7.28
CA VAL A 43 -5.19 -2.27 6.55
C VAL A 43 -4.70 -2.79 5.20
N PHE A 44 -4.14 -1.92 4.35
CA PHE A 44 -3.75 -2.34 3.00
C PHE A 44 -2.48 -3.20 2.98
N MET A 45 -1.57 -3.03 3.93
CA MET A 45 -0.41 -3.91 4.08
C MET A 45 -0.83 -5.30 4.54
N THR A 46 -1.70 -5.40 5.56
CA THR A 46 -2.23 -6.69 6.02
C THR A 46 -3.04 -7.39 4.93
N TYR A 47 -3.88 -6.66 4.21
CA TYR A 47 -4.62 -7.20 3.06
C TYR A 47 -3.66 -7.80 2.02
N THR A 48 -2.61 -7.06 1.65
CA THR A 48 -1.59 -7.53 0.71
C THR A 48 -0.83 -8.76 1.25
N ALA A 49 -0.47 -8.76 2.53
CA ALA A 49 0.19 -9.89 3.16
C ALA A 49 -0.68 -11.16 3.15
N MET A 50 -1.98 -11.02 3.39
CA MET A 50 -2.93 -12.15 3.32
C MET A 50 -3.08 -12.68 1.89
N MET A 51 -3.10 -11.81 0.89
CA MET A 51 -3.12 -12.24 -0.53
C MET A 51 -1.85 -13.01 -0.90
N LEU A 52 -0.69 -12.53 -0.46
CA LEU A 52 0.59 -13.20 -0.69
C LEU A 52 0.64 -14.56 0.01
N LEU A 53 0.13 -14.64 1.24
CA LEU A 53 0.06 -15.90 2.00
C LEU A 53 -0.86 -16.92 1.30
N ALA A 54 -2.02 -16.48 0.82
CA ALA A 54 -2.94 -17.33 0.09
C ALA A 54 -2.29 -17.90 -1.19
N ASP A 55 -1.63 -17.06 -1.98
CA ASP A 55 -0.85 -17.48 -3.15
C ASP A 55 0.25 -18.50 -2.78
N ALA A 56 0.96 -18.28 -1.69
CA ALA A 56 2.00 -19.20 -1.22
C ALA A 56 1.44 -20.56 -0.81
N ILE A 57 0.30 -20.60 -0.11
CA ILE A 57 -0.38 -21.84 0.27
C ILE A 57 -0.84 -22.61 -0.98
N GLU A 58 -1.44 -21.91 -1.96
CA GLU A 58 -1.87 -22.51 -3.23
C GLU A 58 -0.69 -23.12 -3.99
N ARG A 59 0.46 -22.44 -4.04
CA ARG A 59 1.68 -22.95 -4.70
C ARG A 59 2.33 -24.09 -3.92
N ALA A 60 2.34 -24.03 -2.59
CA ALA A 60 2.87 -25.08 -1.73
C ALA A 60 2.06 -26.39 -1.84
N LYS A 61 0.77 -26.31 -2.16
CA LYS A 61 -0.17 -27.46 -2.19
C LYS A 61 -0.13 -28.31 -0.90
N SER A 62 0.21 -27.67 0.21
CA SER A 62 0.43 -28.31 1.50
C SER A 62 0.14 -27.31 2.62
N PRO A 63 -0.47 -27.73 3.73
CA PRO A 63 -0.60 -26.93 4.93
C PRO A 63 0.67 -26.90 5.78
N ASP A 64 1.72 -27.61 5.35
CA ASP A 64 2.98 -27.68 6.08
C ASP A 64 3.68 -26.33 6.11
N ARG A 65 4.13 -25.92 7.29
CA ARG A 65 4.77 -24.64 7.52
C ARG A 65 6.06 -24.48 6.70
N ALA A 66 6.88 -25.52 6.59
CA ALA A 66 8.13 -25.45 5.84
C ALA A 66 7.85 -25.25 4.35
N ALA A 67 6.90 -26.02 3.78
CA ALA A 67 6.51 -25.89 2.38
C ALA A 67 5.94 -24.49 2.06
N ILE A 68 5.14 -23.90 2.96
CA ILE A 68 4.62 -22.54 2.81
C ILE A 68 5.77 -21.52 2.89
N THR A 69 6.72 -21.70 3.81
CA THR A 69 7.90 -20.82 3.93
C THR A 69 8.74 -20.82 2.67
N ASP A 70 8.99 -21.99 2.07
CA ASP A 70 9.74 -22.12 0.82
C ASP A 70 8.97 -21.46 -0.35
N ALA A 71 7.64 -21.64 -0.38
CA ALA A 71 6.80 -20.97 -1.36
C ALA A 71 6.82 -19.44 -1.20
N LEU A 72 6.83 -18.92 0.03
CA LEU A 72 6.99 -17.48 0.29
C LEU A 72 8.36 -16.99 -0.15
N ALA A 73 9.43 -17.69 0.20
CA ALA A 73 10.80 -17.31 -0.15
C ALA A 73 11.02 -17.21 -1.66
N SER A 74 10.35 -18.06 -2.44
CA SER A 74 10.41 -18.08 -3.91
C SER A 74 9.35 -17.19 -4.60
N SER A 75 8.63 -16.35 -3.86
CA SER A 75 7.54 -15.53 -4.41
C SER A 75 8.03 -14.51 -5.44
N LYS A 76 7.22 -14.35 -6.49
CA LYS A 76 7.23 -13.23 -7.45
C LYS A 76 5.79 -12.76 -7.63
N PHE A 77 5.20 -12.30 -6.52
CA PHE A 77 3.78 -12.01 -6.45
C PHE A 77 3.48 -10.60 -6.91
N ALA A 78 2.85 -10.47 -8.07
CA ALA A 78 2.48 -9.18 -8.66
C ALA A 78 0.99 -8.82 -8.48
N ASN A 79 0.15 -9.77 -8.05
CA ASN A 79 -1.30 -9.55 -7.93
C ASN A 79 -1.68 -8.91 -6.60
N HIS A 80 -1.03 -7.82 -6.23
CA HIS A 80 -1.29 -7.04 -5.03
C HIS A 80 -1.74 -5.61 -5.35
N ILE A 81 -2.19 -4.88 -4.33
CA ILE A 81 -2.67 -3.50 -4.45
C ILE A 81 -1.60 -2.44 -4.09
N MET A 82 -0.36 -2.85 -3.94
CA MET A 82 0.75 -1.96 -3.60
C MET A 82 1.31 -1.26 -4.85
N PRO A 83 1.87 -0.05 -4.72
CA PRO A 83 2.37 0.75 -5.83
C PRO A 83 3.83 0.42 -6.17
N TYR A 84 4.12 -0.83 -6.37
CA TYR A 84 5.46 -1.31 -6.75
C TYR A 84 5.36 -2.61 -7.55
N GLY A 85 6.51 -3.08 -8.05
CA GLY A 85 6.62 -4.33 -8.79
C GLY A 85 6.31 -5.57 -7.93
N PRO A 86 6.56 -6.77 -8.45
CA PRO A 86 6.26 -7.99 -7.73
C PRO A 86 6.91 -8.03 -6.35
N THR A 87 6.19 -8.52 -5.34
CA THR A 87 6.78 -8.90 -4.07
C THR A 87 7.76 -10.04 -4.32
N GLN A 88 9.03 -9.79 -4.05
CA GLN A 88 10.11 -10.75 -4.25
C GLN A 88 11.09 -10.66 -3.08
N PHE A 89 11.36 -11.82 -2.47
CA PHE A 89 12.25 -11.88 -1.32
C PHE A 89 13.68 -12.24 -1.73
N VAL A 90 14.64 -11.48 -1.19
CA VAL A 90 16.07 -11.80 -1.24
C VAL A 90 16.58 -11.70 0.19
N ASN A 91 17.12 -12.79 0.71
CA ASN A 91 17.56 -12.87 2.10
C ASN A 91 16.49 -12.41 3.11
N GLY A 92 15.24 -12.76 2.87
CA GLY A 92 14.10 -12.40 3.72
C GLY A 92 13.57 -10.97 3.55
N GLN A 93 14.18 -10.16 2.69
CA GLN A 93 13.73 -8.79 2.42
C GLN A 93 12.93 -8.71 1.13
N ASN A 94 11.80 -7.99 1.17
CA ASN A 94 11.02 -7.69 -0.05
C ASN A 94 11.71 -6.59 -0.86
N MET A 95 12.43 -6.99 -1.90
CA MET A 95 13.19 -6.08 -2.76
C MET A 95 12.29 -5.25 -3.70
N GLY A 96 11.04 -5.64 -3.87
CA GLY A 96 10.07 -4.88 -4.66
C GLY A 96 9.45 -3.70 -3.91
N ALA A 97 9.49 -3.71 -2.58
CA ALA A 97 8.84 -2.69 -1.76
C ALA A 97 9.49 -1.31 -1.92
N GLN A 98 8.66 -0.31 -2.20
CA GLN A 98 9.09 1.08 -2.33
C GLN A 98 8.09 1.99 -1.60
N PRO A 99 8.57 3.01 -0.87
CA PRO A 99 7.70 4.03 -0.30
C PRO A 99 7.22 4.99 -1.40
N LEU A 100 6.15 5.70 -1.09
CA LEU A 100 5.66 6.83 -1.87
C LEU A 100 5.84 8.13 -1.10
N MET A 101 5.85 9.25 -1.81
CA MET A 101 5.63 10.56 -1.19
C MET A 101 4.17 10.97 -1.36
N THR A 102 3.58 11.37 -0.27
CA THR A 102 2.22 11.87 -0.21
C THR A 102 2.20 13.31 0.27
N GLN A 103 1.14 14.05 -0.08
CA GLN A 103 0.87 15.38 0.43
C GLN A 103 -0.58 15.49 0.86
N VAL A 104 -0.82 16.12 1.98
CA VAL A 104 -2.18 16.46 2.39
C VAL A 104 -2.70 17.59 1.52
N THR A 105 -3.76 17.33 0.79
CA THR A 105 -4.39 18.28 -0.13
C THR A 105 -5.90 18.34 0.15
N LYS A 106 -6.38 19.49 0.57
CA LYS A 106 -7.81 19.71 0.91
C LYS A 106 -8.35 18.68 1.91
N GLY A 107 -7.54 18.35 2.92
CA GLY A 107 -7.91 17.40 3.95
C GLY A 107 -7.75 15.92 3.59
N ASP A 108 -7.36 15.59 2.35
CA ASP A 108 -7.08 14.23 1.89
C ASP A 108 -5.59 13.98 1.71
N ILE A 109 -5.16 12.74 1.92
CA ILE A 109 -3.79 12.30 1.61
C ILE A 109 -3.75 11.89 0.14
N LYS A 110 -2.89 12.54 -0.64
CA LYS A 110 -2.72 12.31 -2.08
C LYS A 110 -1.29 11.95 -2.42
N VAL A 111 -1.11 10.98 -3.31
CA VAL A 111 0.20 10.61 -3.82
C VAL A 111 0.73 11.69 -4.76
N ILE A 112 1.96 12.14 -4.53
CA ILE A 112 2.65 13.14 -5.35
C ILE A 112 3.89 12.59 -6.07
N VAL A 113 4.52 11.54 -5.55
CA VAL A 113 5.68 10.85 -6.15
C VAL A 113 5.54 9.34 -5.90
N PRO A 114 5.88 8.49 -6.89
CA PRO A 114 6.34 8.78 -8.25
C PRO A 114 5.19 9.16 -9.20
N ARG A 115 5.55 9.65 -10.39
CA ARG A 115 4.58 10.09 -11.42
C ARG A 115 3.56 9.01 -11.80
N ASP A 116 3.99 7.76 -11.86
CA ASP A 116 3.15 6.64 -12.29
C ASP A 116 1.94 6.44 -11.37
N TYR A 117 2.06 6.80 -10.09
CA TYR A 117 1.00 6.68 -9.09
C TYR A 117 0.44 8.02 -8.64
N ARG A 118 0.94 9.13 -9.19
CA ARG A 118 0.54 10.48 -8.81
C ARG A 118 -0.96 10.72 -8.99
N GLU A 119 -1.57 11.31 -7.98
CA GLU A 119 -2.97 11.73 -7.97
C GLU A 119 -3.11 13.24 -8.20
N VAL A 120 -2.15 14.03 -7.69
CA VAL A 120 -2.14 15.49 -7.81
C VAL A 120 -0.71 16.00 -8.00
N GLU A 121 -0.54 17.17 -8.62
CA GLU A 121 0.75 17.84 -8.67
C GLU A 121 1.15 18.33 -7.27
N PRO A 122 2.43 18.18 -6.87
CA PRO A 122 2.89 18.69 -5.58
C PRO A 122 2.83 20.22 -5.54
N VAL A 123 2.47 20.75 -4.39
CA VAL A 123 2.41 22.21 -4.16
C VAL A 123 3.62 22.64 -3.34
N PHE A 124 4.48 23.47 -3.95
CA PHE A 124 5.66 24.07 -3.34
C PHE A 124 5.85 25.51 -3.85
N PRO A 125 6.32 26.46 -3.00
CA PRO A 125 6.34 26.37 -1.53
C PRO A 125 4.93 26.32 -0.95
N LEU A 126 4.83 25.85 0.28
CA LEU A 126 3.56 25.89 1.01
C LEU A 126 3.19 27.37 1.19
N LYS A 127 2.03 27.75 0.73
CA LYS A 127 1.48 29.08 1.02
C LYS A 127 0.97 29.04 2.46
N GLY A 128 1.62 29.83 3.33
CA GLY A 128 1.15 30.05 4.69
C GLY A 128 -0.21 30.75 4.71
#